data_8a484bc8e9a26842b00b73ef99663554
#
_entry.id   8a484bc8e9a26842b00b73ef99663554
#
_cell.length_a   1.000
_cell.length_b   1.000
_cell.length_c   1.000
_cell.angle_alpha   90.00
_cell.angle_beta   90.00
_cell.angle_gamma   90.00
#
_symmetry.space_group_name_H-M   'P 1'
#
loop_
_entity.id
_entity.type
_entity.pdbx_description
1 polymer ?
#
loop_
_entity_poly.entity_id
_entity_poly.type
_entity_poly.pdbx_seq_one_letter_code
_entity_poly.pdbx_strand_id
1 'polypeptide(L)'
;MATPPQWATISGDVWAERWPQLDRGLAEVADILDQAILAAAPAAPFRALDIGCGAGSTSLSLAKARPDAAIIACDLSPSLVQIAEKRLVGTAATPMLGDAQDVAASEGPFGLFFSRHGVMFFADPPAAFRTLRQSASAGAPLIFSCFEDWLANPWASKLTSAAAGRPQDPPGREPGGFAFADPDYARSILDSAGWTGAIRHSFQFRYVAGSGAGAIDEAMSLLCAVGPASLILRDLGEHDRAQAVQRMRAEVERHYNGADVAFPGAACLWSARA
;
A
#
# COMPACT_ATOMS: atom_id res chain seq x y z
N MET A 1 -0.50 -13.76 -6.61
CA MET A 1 -0.44 -12.32 -6.25
C MET A 1 -0.44 -11.48 -7.52
N ALA A 2 -0.82 -10.21 -7.44
CA ALA A 2 -0.88 -9.36 -8.64
C ALA A 2 0.53 -9.06 -9.16
N THR A 3 0.77 -9.35 -10.42
CA THR A 3 2.00 -9.01 -11.13
C THR A 3 1.91 -7.59 -11.71
N PRO A 4 3.01 -6.94 -12.12
CA PRO A 4 2.95 -5.64 -12.77
C PRO A 4 1.91 -5.54 -13.91
N PRO A 5 1.78 -6.51 -14.83
CA PRO A 5 0.70 -6.51 -15.83
C PRO A 5 -0.72 -6.58 -15.23
N GLN A 6 -0.90 -7.24 -14.09
CA GLN A 6 -2.22 -7.31 -13.43
C GLN A 6 -2.58 -6.00 -12.71
N TRP A 7 -1.60 -5.24 -12.23
CA TRP A 7 -1.82 -3.89 -11.73
C TRP A 7 -2.24 -2.92 -12.82
N ALA A 8 -1.67 -3.05 -14.01
CA ALA A 8 -2.06 -2.26 -15.18
C ALA A 8 -3.49 -2.58 -15.69
N THR A 9 -4.14 -3.63 -15.16
CA THR A 9 -5.44 -4.12 -15.63
C THR A 9 -6.37 -4.46 -14.44
N ILE A 10 -6.75 -5.73 -14.30
CA ILE A 10 -7.82 -6.20 -13.40
C ILE A 10 -7.62 -5.77 -11.93
N SER A 11 -6.41 -5.87 -11.40
CA SER A 11 -6.16 -5.51 -9.99
C SER A 11 -6.30 -4.01 -9.76
N GLY A 12 -5.73 -3.20 -10.67
CA GLY A 12 -5.83 -1.75 -10.62
C GLY A 12 -7.27 -1.26 -10.73
N ASP A 13 -8.09 -1.85 -11.61
CA ASP A 13 -9.50 -1.48 -11.77
C ASP A 13 -10.30 -1.77 -10.50
N VAL A 14 -10.13 -2.95 -9.89
CA VAL A 14 -10.78 -3.30 -8.62
C VAL A 14 -10.37 -2.34 -7.49
N TRP A 15 -9.10 -1.97 -7.42
CA TRP A 15 -8.62 -0.99 -6.44
C TRP A 15 -9.16 0.41 -6.72
N ALA A 16 -9.28 0.80 -7.98
CA ALA A 16 -9.87 2.06 -8.39
C ALA A 16 -11.36 2.16 -8.03
N GLU A 17 -12.13 1.07 -8.14
CA GLU A 17 -13.51 1.02 -7.67
C GLU A 17 -13.65 1.15 -6.15
N ARG A 18 -12.65 0.71 -5.40
CA ARG A 18 -12.69 0.58 -3.93
C ARG A 18 -11.80 1.61 -3.21
N TRP A 19 -11.22 2.58 -3.92
CA TRP A 19 -10.27 3.51 -3.31
C TRP A 19 -10.80 4.25 -2.07
N PRO A 20 -12.09 4.64 -1.95
CA PRO A 20 -12.54 5.31 -0.73
C PRO A 20 -12.53 4.39 0.50
N GLN A 21 -12.90 3.10 0.31
CA GLN A 21 -12.84 2.12 1.38
C GLN A 21 -11.40 1.79 1.78
N LEU A 22 -10.49 1.70 0.79
CA LEU A 22 -9.06 1.46 1.03
C LEU A 22 -8.40 2.65 1.75
N ASP A 23 -8.72 3.89 1.36
CA ASP A 23 -8.23 5.08 2.05
C ASP A 23 -8.73 5.12 3.50
N ARG A 24 -10.01 4.79 3.74
CA ARG A 24 -10.55 4.69 5.11
C ARG A 24 -9.90 3.56 5.90
N GLY A 25 -9.73 2.38 5.30
CA GLY A 25 -9.12 1.23 5.96
C GLY A 25 -7.68 1.48 6.41
N LEU A 26 -6.96 2.33 5.70
CA LEU A 26 -5.58 2.68 5.97
C LEU A 26 -5.40 4.12 6.51
N ALA A 27 -6.47 4.75 7.02
CA ALA A 27 -6.40 6.15 7.46
C ALA A 27 -5.37 6.36 8.59
N GLU A 28 -5.35 5.50 9.60
CA GLU A 28 -4.37 5.61 10.69
C GLU A 28 -2.92 5.38 10.20
N VAL A 29 -2.72 4.49 9.21
CA VAL A 29 -1.42 4.31 8.55
C VAL A 29 -1.03 5.56 7.77
N ALA A 30 -1.97 6.18 7.07
CA ALA A 30 -1.73 7.41 6.31
C ALA A 30 -1.30 8.55 7.24
N ASP A 31 -1.98 8.74 8.37
CA ASP A 31 -1.64 9.79 9.34
C ASP A 31 -0.20 9.64 9.89
N ILE A 32 0.20 8.41 10.23
CA ILE A 32 1.55 8.11 10.73
C ILE A 32 2.59 8.32 9.62
N LEU A 33 2.32 7.86 8.41
CA LEU A 33 3.22 8.00 7.27
C LEU A 33 3.37 9.48 6.87
N ASP A 34 2.29 10.23 6.77
CA ASP A 34 2.29 11.64 6.39
C ASP A 34 3.12 12.47 7.37
N GLN A 35 2.99 12.21 8.69
CA GLN A 35 3.84 12.85 9.70
C GLN A 35 5.32 12.53 9.51
N ALA A 36 5.66 11.27 9.23
CA ALA A 36 7.04 10.87 9.00
C ALA A 36 7.62 11.48 7.71
N ILE A 37 6.83 11.56 6.63
CA ILE A 37 7.20 12.21 5.38
C ILE A 37 7.49 13.69 5.63
N LEU A 38 6.60 14.41 6.32
CA LEU A 38 6.75 15.83 6.61
C LEU A 38 7.97 16.11 7.49
N ALA A 39 8.20 15.27 8.49
CA ALA A 39 9.37 15.39 9.38
C ALA A 39 10.70 15.16 8.66
N ALA A 40 10.72 14.32 7.62
CA ALA A 40 11.90 14.00 6.84
C ALA A 40 12.11 14.92 5.61
N ALA A 41 11.06 15.63 5.17
CA ALA A 41 11.07 16.45 3.96
C ALA A 41 12.15 17.56 4.02
N PRO A 42 12.85 17.83 2.90
CA PRO A 42 13.82 18.94 2.84
C PRO A 42 13.18 20.28 3.22
N ALA A 43 13.95 21.16 3.88
CA ALA A 43 13.46 22.48 4.27
C ALA A 43 13.27 23.43 3.06
N ALA A 44 14.16 23.36 2.06
CA ALA A 44 14.08 24.11 0.81
C ALA A 44 13.10 23.42 -0.17
N PRO A 45 12.64 24.10 -1.25
CA PRO A 45 11.88 23.45 -2.32
C PRO A 45 12.58 22.20 -2.87
N PHE A 46 11.82 21.14 -3.10
CA PHE A 46 12.35 19.85 -3.50
C PHE A 46 11.44 19.12 -4.51
N ARG A 47 12.03 18.15 -5.19
CA ARG A 47 11.26 17.17 -5.99
C ARG A 47 11.03 15.91 -5.16
N ALA A 48 9.85 15.33 -5.25
CA ALA A 48 9.49 14.10 -4.56
C ALA A 48 8.88 13.07 -5.51
N LEU A 49 9.10 11.79 -5.21
CA LEU A 49 8.47 10.68 -5.90
C LEU A 49 7.57 9.90 -4.94
N ASP A 50 6.27 9.82 -5.24
CA ASP A 50 5.31 8.92 -4.61
C ASP A 50 5.28 7.61 -5.40
N ILE A 51 5.75 6.54 -4.79
CA ILE A 51 5.96 5.23 -5.43
C ILE A 51 4.70 4.38 -5.23
N GLY A 52 3.97 4.10 -6.32
CA GLY A 52 2.68 3.42 -6.26
C GLY A 52 1.65 4.29 -5.56
N CYS A 53 1.39 5.49 -6.11
CA CYS A 53 0.57 6.52 -5.46
C CYS A 53 -0.91 6.12 -5.32
N GLY A 54 -1.37 5.11 -6.05
CA GLY A 54 -2.77 4.72 -6.10
C GLY A 54 -3.66 5.89 -6.50
N ALA A 55 -4.70 6.14 -5.70
CA ALA A 55 -5.61 7.27 -5.88
C ALA A 55 -5.02 8.64 -5.43
N GLY A 56 -3.73 8.74 -5.11
CA GLY A 56 -3.02 9.99 -4.83
C GLY A 56 -3.23 10.57 -3.44
N SER A 57 -3.65 9.79 -2.45
CA SER A 57 -3.98 10.29 -1.10
C SER A 57 -2.77 10.90 -0.39
N THR A 58 -1.64 10.18 -0.35
CA THR A 58 -0.39 10.63 0.29
C THR A 58 0.22 11.81 -0.44
N SER A 59 0.21 11.80 -1.78
CA SER A 59 0.62 12.95 -2.61
C SER A 59 -0.22 14.19 -2.33
N LEU A 60 -1.55 14.05 -2.17
CA LEU A 60 -2.44 15.16 -1.85
C LEU A 60 -2.13 15.76 -0.47
N SER A 61 -1.88 14.92 0.51
CA SER A 61 -1.51 15.34 1.87
C SER A 61 -0.21 16.14 1.86
N LEU A 62 0.83 15.61 1.21
CA LEU A 62 2.12 16.30 1.09
C LEU A 62 2.01 17.61 0.32
N ALA A 63 1.30 17.63 -0.82
CA ALA A 63 1.14 18.83 -1.65
C ALA A 63 0.42 19.96 -0.93
N LYS A 64 -0.54 19.64 -0.06
CA LYS A 64 -1.23 20.64 0.79
C LYS A 64 -0.31 21.20 1.88
N ALA A 65 0.49 20.34 2.51
CA ALA A 65 1.38 20.74 3.58
C ALA A 65 2.65 21.44 3.06
N ARG A 66 3.10 21.11 1.85
CA ARG A 66 4.30 21.61 1.20
C ARG A 66 4.00 22.03 -0.25
N PRO A 67 3.37 23.20 -0.45
CA PRO A 67 3.06 23.71 -1.81
C PRO A 67 4.29 24.00 -2.66
N ASP A 68 5.46 24.08 -2.04
CA ASP A 68 6.76 24.25 -2.68
C ASP A 68 7.41 22.94 -3.16
N ALA A 69 6.81 21.77 -2.85
CA ALA A 69 7.28 20.47 -3.30
C ALA A 69 6.73 20.13 -4.69
N ALA A 70 7.60 19.85 -5.67
CA ALA A 70 7.20 19.30 -6.96
C ALA A 70 7.10 17.77 -6.84
N ILE A 71 5.87 17.23 -6.78
CA ILE A 71 5.63 15.81 -6.54
C ILE A 71 5.31 15.11 -7.86
N ILE A 72 5.99 14.01 -8.17
CA ILE A 72 5.57 13.04 -9.17
C ILE A 72 4.89 11.90 -8.44
N ALA A 73 3.60 11.66 -8.75
CA ALA A 73 2.78 10.62 -8.18
C ALA A 73 2.60 9.49 -9.21
N CYS A 74 3.44 8.46 -9.17
CA CYS A 74 3.42 7.41 -10.17
C CYS A 74 2.69 6.14 -9.73
N ASP A 75 1.96 5.54 -10.65
CA ASP A 75 1.31 4.24 -10.48
C ASP A 75 1.24 3.47 -11.82
N LEU A 76 1.19 2.15 -11.75
CA LEU A 76 1.03 1.27 -12.92
C LEU A 76 -0.41 1.19 -13.42
N SER A 77 -1.40 1.56 -12.60
CA SER A 77 -2.81 1.44 -12.91
C SER A 77 -3.35 2.70 -13.60
N PRO A 78 -3.79 2.63 -14.87
CA PRO A 78 -4.42 3.75 -15.55
C PRO A 78 -5.66 4.27 -14.79
N SER A 79 -6.47 3.36 -14.24
CA SER A 79 -7.71 3.70 -13.52
C SER A 79 -7.41 4.45 -12.21
N LEU A 80 -6.37 4.06 -11.47
CA LEU A 80 -5.95 4.78 -10.25
C LEU A 80 -5.33 6.13 -10.58
N VAL A 81 -4.50 6.22 -11.63
CA VAL A 81 -3.91 7.49 -12.09
C VAL A 81 -5.00 8.48 -12.49
N GLN A 82 -6.06 8.05 -13.19
CA GLN A 82 -7.20 8.91 -13.53
C GLN A 82 -7.94 9.47 -12.29
N ILE A 83 -7.98 8.70 -11.20
CA ILE A 83 -8.53 9.18 -9.93
C ILE A 83 -7.57 10.19 -9.30
N ALA A 84 -6.28 9.89 -9.29
CA ALA A 84 -5.25 10.79 -8.78
C ALA A 84 -5.24 12.12 -9.54
N GLU A 85 -5.38 12.11 -10.88
CA GLU A 85 -5.50 13.31 -11.71
C GLU A 85 -6.62 14.24 -11.22
N LYS A 86 -7.81 13.67 -10.92
CA LYS A 86 -8.95 14.47 -10.43
C LYS A 86 -8.71 15.00 -9.01
N ARG A 87 -8.08 14.21 -8.15
CA ARG A 87 -7.86 14.58 -6.74
C ARG A 87 -6.73 15.57 -6.54
N LEU A 88 -5.74 15.57 -7.43
CA LEU A 88 -4.55 16.42 -7.34
C LEU A 88 -4.67 17.74 -8.12
N VAL A 89 -5.82 18.00 -8.75
CA VAL A 89 -6.09 19.27 -9.44
C VAL A 89 -5.81 20.47 -8.53
N GLY A 90 -5.05 21.43 -9.03
CA GLY A 90 -4.71 22.66 -8.29
C GLY A 90 -3.61 22.50 -7.24
N THR A 91 -2.92 21.37 -7.21
CA THR A 91 -1.75 21.14 -6.37
C THR A 91 -0.46 21.10 -7.20
N ALA A 92 0.70 21.04 -6.54
CA ALA A 92 2.00 20.86 -7.19
C ALA A 92 2.36 19.38 -7.43
N ALA A 93 1.40 18.46 -7.31
CA ALA A 93 1.59 17.04 -7.60
C ALA A 93 1.10 16.70 -9.01
N THR A 94 1.94 15.99 -9.76
CA THR A 94 1.66 15.54 -11.13
C THR A 94 1.51 14.02 -11.15
N PRO A 95 0.30 13.49 -11.39
CA PRO A 95 0.10 12.06 -11.60
C PRO A 95 0.83 11.58 -12.87
N MET A 96 1.42 10.39 -12.79
CA MET A 96 2.14 9.80 -13.91
C MET A 96 1.87 8.29 -14.00
N LEU A 97 1.41 7.84 -15.16
CA LEU A 97 1.29 6.41 -15.45
C LEU A 97 2.67 5.84 -15.79
N GLY A 98 3.15 4.88 -15.01
CA GLY A 98 4.43 4.24 -15.28
C GLY A 98 4.96 3.40 -14.13
N ASP A 99 5.97 2.57 -14.44
CA ASP A 99 6.76 1.88 -13.43
C ASP A 99 7.61 2.90 -12.66
N ALA A 100 7.62 2.79 -11.34
CA ALA A 100 8.36 3.73 -10.49
C ALA A 100 9.87 3.73 -10.76
N GLN A 101 10.44 2.62 -11.26
CA GLN A 101 11.85 2.54 -11.63
C GLN A 101 12.14 3.39 -12.87
N ASP A 102 11.29 3.27 -13.90
CA ASP A 102 11.43 4.02 -15.15
C ASP A 102 11.21 5.51 -14.90
N VAL A 103 10.18 5.85 -14.11
CA VAL A 103 9.91 7.23 -13.72
C VAL A 103 11.05 7.81 -12.89
N ALA A 104 11.60 7.05 -11.93
CA ALA A 104 12.74 7.50 -11.14
C ALA A 104 13.97 7.78 -12.01
N ALA A 105 14.26 6.90 -12.96
CA ALA A 105 15.42 7.03 -13.84
C ALA A 105 15.30 8.22 -14.82
N SER A 106 14.09 8.49 -15.33
CA SER A 106 13.85 9.55 -16.33
C SER A 106 13.66 10.94 -15.70
N GLU A 107 13.02 11.00 -14.54
CA GLU A 107 12.58 12.25 -13.91
C GLU A 107 13.46 12.73 -12.76
N GLY A 108 14.41 11.92 -12.30
CA GLY A 108 15.34 12.28 -11.22
C GLY A 108 16.26 13.48 -11.54
N PRO A 109 17.03 14.00 -10.58
CA PRO A 109 17.10 13.49 -9.20
C PRO A 109 15.96 13.96 -8.30
N PHE A 110 15.63 13.13 -7.29
CA PHE A 110 14.62 13.42 -6.29
C PHE A 110 15.25 13.70 -4.92
N GLY A 111 14.70 14.66 -4.21
CA GLY A 111 15.07 15.02 -2.83
C GLY A 111 14.27 14.27 -1.76
N LEU A 112 13.23 13.53 -2.14
CA LEU A 112 12.41 12.71 -1.25
C LEU A 112 11.73 11.60 -2.03
N PHE A 113 11.72 10.38 -1.46
CA PHE A 113 10.96 9.23 -1.93
C PHE A 113 10.01 8.78 -0.84
N PHE A 114 8.77 8.45 -1.21
CA PHE A 114 7.81 7.89 -0.26
C PHE A 114 6.85 6.91 -0.92
N SER A 115 6.24 6.05 -0.09
CA SER A 115 5.27 5.06 -0.56
C SER A 115 4.35 4.59 0.57
N ARG A 116 3.05 4.60 0.33
CA ARG A 116 2.08 3.96 1.20
C ARG A 116 1.75 2.57 0.67
N HIS A 117 2.44 1.54 1.14
CA HIS A 117 2.21 0.13 0.78
C HIS A 117 2.43 -0.21 -0.72
N GLY A 118 3.07 0.66 -1.51
CA GLY A 118 3.32 0.42 -2.95
C GLY A 118 4.55 -0.45 -3.20
N VAL A 119 5.64 -0.22 -2.46
CA VAL A 119 6.94 -0.89 -2.71
C VAL A 119 6.92 -2.41 -2.52
N MET A 120 5.94 -2.94 -1.80
CA MET A 120 5.77 -4.39 -1.58
C MET A 120 5.44 -5.16 -2.86
N PHE A 121 5.08 -4.47 -3.92
CA PHE A 121 4.66 -5.06 -5.19
C PHE A 121 5.73 -5.02 -6.28
N PHE A 122 6.94 -4.55 -5.98
CA PHE A 122 8.04 -4.63 -6.92
C PHE A 122 8.32 -6.08 -7.33
N ALA A 123 8.48 -6.32 -8.64
CA ALA A 123 8.82 -7.64 -9.17
C ALA A 123 10.24 -8.08 -8.78
N ASP A 124 11.18 -7.12 -8.78
CA ASP A 124 12.57 -7.28 -8.33
C ASP A 124 12.89 -6.14 -7.35
N PRO A 125 12.60 -6.32 -6.04
CA PRO A 125 12.84 -5.29 -5.05
C PRO A 125 14.31 -4.81 -4.98
N PRO A 126 15.33 -5.67 -5.01
CA PRO A 126 16.73 -5.22 -5.03
C PRO A 126 17.07 -4.31 -6.22
N ALA A 127 16.59 -4.63 -7.42
CA ALA A 127 16.80 -3.79 -8.60
C ALA A 127 16.05 -2.45 -8.48
N ALA A 128 14.79 -2.50 -8.05
CA ALA A 128 13.96 -1.30 -7.88
C ALA A 128 14.58 -0.32 -6.89
N PHE A 129 14.91 -0.77 -5.68
CA PHE A 129 15.52 0.10 -4.66
C PHE A 129 16.90 0.63 -5.09
N ARG A 130 17.66 -0.11 -5.90
CA ARG A 130 18.92 0.38 -6.48
C ARG A 130 18.67 1.51 -7.48
N THR A 131 17.68 1.38 -8.36
CA THR A 131 17.31 2.43 -9.32
C THR A 131 16.82 3.68 -8.60
N LEU A 132 15.96 3.53 -7.59
CA LEU A 132 15.52 4.65 -6.75
C LEU A 132 16.72 5.35 -6.09
N ARG A 133 17.68 4.57 -5.56
CA ARG A 133 18.89 5.12 -4.93
C ARG A 133 19.77 5.90 -5.92
N GLN A 134 19.91 5.41 -7.16
CA GLN A 134 20.66 6.09 -8.22
C GLN A 134 19.99 7.39 -8.67
N SER A 135 18.68 7.50 -8.53
CA SER A 135 17.88 8.67 -8.88
C SER A 135 17.68 9.63 -7.71
N ALA A 136 18.39 9.41 -6.59
CA ALA A 136 18.27 10.20 -5.39
C ALA A 136 19.33 11.32 -5.34
N SER A 137 18.93 12.51 -4.91
CA SER A 137 19.85 13.53 -4.47
C SER A 137 20.65 13.05 -3.25
N ALA A 138 21.85 13.55 -3.04
CA ALA A 138 22.67 13.18 -1.89
C ALA A 138 21.90 13.43 -0.58
N GLY A 139 21.82 12.41 0.28
CA GLY A 139 21.14 12.46 1.56
C GLY A 139 19.60 12.47 1.47
N ALA A 140 19.00 12.29 0.28
CA ALA A 140 17.55 12.24 0.11
C ALA A 140 16.92 11.15 1.00
N PRO A 141 15.87 11.47 1.77
CA PRO A 141 15.16 10.46 2.54
C PRO A 141 14.28 9.58 1.65
N LEU A 142 14.15 8.31 2.07
CA LEU A 142 13.18 7.35 1.61
C LEU A 142 12.31 6.95 2.80
N ILE A 143 10.99 7.13 2.70
CA ILE A 143 10.02 6.79 3.75
C ILE A 143 8.92 5.91 3.14
N PHE A 144 8.69 4.72 3.66
CA PHE A 144 7.60 3.88 3.17
C PHE A 144 6.97 3.03 4.27
N SER A 145 5.71 2.63 4.05
CA SER A 145 5.00 1.72 4.93
C SER A 145 4.85 0.34 4.33
N CYS A 146 4.85 -0.69 5.18
CA CYS A 146 4.57 -2.08 4.84
C CYS A 146 3.71 -2.73 5.92
N PHE A 147 2.93 -3.77 5.57
CA PHE A 147 2.34 -4.63 6.59
C PHE A 147 3.41 -5.47 7.27
N GLU A 148 3.20 -5.73 8.56
CA GLU A 148 4.02 -6.61 9.37
C GLU A 148 3.51 -8.06 9.32
N ASP A 149 3.82 -8.82 10.36
CA ASP A 149 3.48 -10.23 10.48
C ASP A 149 2.05 -10.56 10.04
N TRP A 150 1.92 -11.64 9.29
CA TRP A 150 0.66 -12.14 8.75
C TRP A 150 -0.40 -12.39 9.82
N LEU A 151 -0.02 -12.98 10.96
CA LEU A 151 -0.94 -13.31 12.03
C LEU A 151 -1.39 -12.08 12.82
N ALA A 152 -0.60 -11.00 12.82
CA ALA A 152 -0.95 -9.72 13.39
C ALA A 152 -1.95 -8.92 12.52
N ASN A 153 -2.28 -9.45 11.33
CA ASN A 153 -3.21 -8.86 10.37
C ASN A 153 -4.40 -9.79 10.10
N PRO A 154 -5.36 -9.95 11.05
CA PRO A 154 -6.51 -10.87 10.91
C PRO A 154 -7.39 -10.60 9.69
N TRP A 155 -7.48 -9.33 9.22
CA TRP A 155 -8.18 -8.98 7.99
C TRP A 155 -7.62 -9.71 6.76
N ALA A 156 -6.37 -10.17 6.83
CA ALA A 156 -5.74 -11.02 5.82
C ALA A 156 -5.73 -12.48 6.27
N SER A 157 -5.09 -12.81 7.39
CA SER A 157 -4.81 -14.19 7.82
C SER A 157 -6.07 -14.99 8.15
N LYS A 158 -6.98 -14.41 8.95
CA LYS A 158 -8.23 -15.10 9.35
C LYS A 158 -9.19 -15.21 8.19
N LEU A 159 -9.34 -14.15 7.38
CA LEU A 159 -10.24 -14.17 6.23
C LEU A 159 -9.76 -15.11 5.14
N THR A 160 -8.45 -15.20 4.89
CA THR A 160 -7.89 -16.16 3.93
C THR A 160 -8.12 -17.60 4.40
N SER A 161 -7.91 -17.85 5.70
CA SER A 161 -8.22 -19.16 6.29
C SER A 161 -9.71 -19.51 6.25
N ALA A 162 -10.58 -18.52 6.48
CA ALA A 162 -12.04 -18.69 6.36
C ALA A 162 -12.45 -18.98 4.91
N ALA A 163 -11.91 -18.25 3.93
CA ALA A 163 -12.15 -18.51 2.51
C ALA A 163 -11.73 -19.93 2.13
N ALA A 164 -10.53 -20.35 2.53
CA ALA A 164 -9.98 -21.68 2.24
C ALA A 164 -10.65 -22.82 3.02
N GLY A 165 -11.36 -22.54 4.14
CA GLY A 165 -11.90 -23.54 5.03
C GLY A 165 -10.86 -24.31 5.86
N ARG A 166 -9.61 -23.82 5.90
CA ARG A 166 -8.48 -24.39 6.65
C ARG A 166 -7.42 -23.31 6.93
N PRO A 167 -6.59 -23.47 7.96
CA PRO A 167 -5.46 -22.57 8.20
C PRO A 167 -4.60 -22.37 6.95
N GLN A 168 -4.13 -21.16 6.75
CA GLN A 168 -3.23 -20.80 5.66
C GLN A 168 -1.92 -20.27 6.24
N ASP A 169 -0.83 -20.72 5.63
CA ASP A 169 0.51 -20.23 5.95
C ASP A 169 0.70 -18.78 5.50
N PRO A 170 1.60 -18.03 6.14
CA PRO A 170 2.02 -16.73 5.67
C PRO A 170 2.49 -16.78 4.22
N PRO A 171 2.17 -15.78 3.38
CA PRO A 171 2.78 -15.67 2.07
C PRO A 171 4.29 -15.47 2.21
N GLY A 172 5.05 -15.95 1.24
CA GLY A 172 6.50 -15.75 1.18
C GLY A 172 6.90 -14.33 0.78
N ARG A 173 8.12 -14.21 0.23
CA ARG A 173 8.68 -12.92 -0.24
C ARG A 173 8.24 -12.53 -1.64
N GLU A 174 7.27 -13.24 -2.21
CA GLU A 174 6.69 -12.91 -3.51
C GLU A 174 6.00 -11.53 -3.46
N PRO A 175 6.02 -10.76 -4.56
CA PRO A 175 5.38 -9.44 -4.61
C PRO A 175 3.95 -9.47 -4.10
N GLY A 176 3.65 -8.68 -3.06
CA GLY A 176 2.34 -8.68 -2.41
C GLY A 176 2.36 -8.01 -1.05
N GLY A 177 1.22 -7.87 -0.43
CA GLY A 177 1.02 -7.11 0.81
C GLY A 177 1.96 -7.48 1.97
N PHE A 178 2.48 -8.70 1.99
CA PHE A 178 3.36 -9.20 3.06
C PHE A 178 4.79 -9.51 2.61
N ALA A 179 5.19 -9.07 1.39
CA ALA A 179 6.53 -9.34 0.85
C ALA A 179 7.66 -8.81 1.75
N PHE A 180 7.41 -7.76 2.53
CA PHE A 180 8.37 -7.13 3.45
C PHE A 180 8.01 -7.33 4.92
N ALA A 181 7.20 -8.34 5.25
CA ALA A 181 6.87 -8.69 6.63
C ALA A 181 8.10 -9.19 7.43
N ASP A 182 9.09 -9.79 6.74
CA ASP A 182 10.39 -10.13 7.32
C ASP A 182 11.29 -8.88 7.36
N PRO A 183 11.59 -8.33 8.56
CA PRO A 183 12.37 -7.10 8.67
C PRO A 183 13.84 -7.26 8.25
N ASP A 184 14.42 -8.45 8.39
CA ASP A 184 15.81 -8.70 8.00
C ASP A 184 15.92 -8.72 6.47
N TYR A 185 14.91 -9.28 5.80
CA TYR A 185 14.83 -9.22 4.34
C TYR A 185 14.67 -7.78 3.83
N ALA A 186 13.74 -7.00 4.38
CA ALA A 186 13.55 -5.61 3.98
C ALA A 186 14.83 -4.78 4.19
N ARG A 187 15.50 -4.96 5.34
CA ARG A 187 16.79 -4.32 5.61
C ARG A 187 17.86 -4.71 4.61
N SER A 188 17.98 -6.00 4.31
CA SER A 188 19.01 -6.51 3.37
C SER A 188 18.85 -5.92 1.96
N ILE A 189 17.60 -5.69 1.52
CA ILE A 189 17.31 -5.02 0.25
C ILE A 189 17.81 -3.57 0.28
N LEU A 190 17.48 -2.81 1.32
CA LEU A 190 17.91 -1.41 1.45
C LEU A 190 19.43 -1.30 1.48
N ASP A 191 20.08 -2.10 2.32
CA ASP A 191 21.55 -2.09 2.46
C ASP A 191 22.25 -2.47 1.15
N SER A 192 21.77 -3.53 0.46
CA SER A 192 22.34 -3.97 -0.82
C SER A 192 22.11 -2.97 -1.97
N ALA A 193 21.08 -2.16 -1.89
CA ALA A 193 20.78 -1.10 -2.84
C ALA A 193 21.54 0.20 -2.54
N GLY A 194 22.28 0.28 -1.42
CA GLY A 194 23.09 1.45 -1.03
C GLY A 194 22.32 2.53 -0.27
N TRP A 195 21.13 2.20 0.26
CA TRP A 195 20.44 3.04 1.24
C TRP A 195 21.07 2.88 2.60
N THR A 196 21.24 3.97 3.35
CA THR A 196 21.95 3.99 4.62
C THR A 196 21.05 4.39 5.78
N GLY A 197 21.41 4.01 7.02
CA GLY A 197 20.69 4.40 8.22
C GLY A 197 19.25 3.89 8.26
N ALA A 198 18.98 2.69 7.71
CA ALA A 198 17.64 2.12 7.68
C ALA A 198 17.10 1.91 9.10
N ILE A 199 15.97 2.55 9.41
CA ILE A 199 15.26 2.46 10.70
C ILE A 199 13.87 1.93 10.42
N ARG A 200 13.42 0.97 11.24
CA ARG A 200 12.05 0.44 11.24
C ARG A 200 11.31 0.92 12.48
N HIS A 201 10.10 1.41 12.30
CA HIS A 201 9.19 1.77 13.36
C HIS A 201 7.88 0.98 13.20
N SER A 202 7.62 0.05 14.12
CA SER A 202 6.41 -0.79 14.13
C SER A 202 5.27 -0.07 14.84
N PHE A 203 4.05 -0.26 14.36
CA PHE A 203 2.84 0.26 15.00
C PHE A 203 1.63 -0.63 14.71
N GLN A 204 0.63 -0.53 15.58
CA GLN A 204 -0.67 -1.14 15.36
C GLN A 204 -1.65 -0.07 14.88
N PHE A 205 -2.64 -0.50 14.10
CA PHE A 205 -3.69 0.37 13.57
C PHE A 205 -5.02 -0.39 13.49
N ARG A 206 -6.11 0.34 13.27
CA ARG A 206 -7.42 -0.22 13.01
C ARG A 206 -7.69 -0.25 11.52
N TYR A 207 -7.80 -1.43 10.94
CA TYR A 207 -8.23 -1.61 9.55
C TYR A 207 -9.76 -1.57 9.49
N VAL A 208 -10.35 -0.44 9.12
CA VAL A 208 -11.80 -0.24 9.02
C VAL A 208 -12.29 -0.69 7.65
N ALA A 209 -12.80 -1.92 7.57
CA ALA A 209 -13.25 -2.52 6.33
C ALA A 209 -14.67 -2.10 5.91
N GLY A 210 -15.52 -1.72 6.87
CA GLY A 210 -16.87 -1.23 6.62
C GLY A 210 -17.35 -0.32 7.73
N SER A 211 -18.26 0.61 7.43
CA SER A 211 -18.74 1.61 8.39
C SER A 211 -20.22 1.93 8.20
N GLY A 212 -20.90 2.31 9.30
CA GLY A 212 -22.30 2.72 9.31
C GLY A 212 -23.29 1.56 9.21
N ALA A 213 -24.53 1.87 8.83
CA ALA A 213 -25.67 0.90 8.85
C ALA A 213 -25.45 -0.34 7.97
N GLY A 214 -24.60 -0.27 6.95
CA GLY A 214 -24.26 -1.38 6.05
C GLY A 214 -22.84 -1.92 6.25
N ALA A 215 -22.20 -1.68 7.40
CA ALA A 215 -20.79 -1.98 7.63
C ALA A 215 -20.37 -3.41 7.30
N ILE A 216 -21.17 -4.40 7.63
CA ILE A 216 -20.88 -5.83 7.35
C ILE A 216 -20.91 -6.08 5.84
N ASP A 217 -21.91 -5.60 5.13
CA ASP A 217 -22.02 -5.82 3.68
C ASP A 217 -20.95 -5.03 2.91
N GLU A 218 -20.62 -3.83 3.36
CA GLU A 218 -19.52 -3.05 2.81
C GLU A 218 -18.17 -3.76 3.02
N ALA A 219 -17.91 -4.25 4.23
CA ALA A 219 -16.71 -5.02 4.54
C ALA A 219 -16.60 -6.28 3.68
N MET A 220 -17.70 -7.03 3.55
CA MET A 220 -17.75 -8.21 2.69
C MET A 220 -17.50 -7.87 1.22
N SER A 221 -18.11 -6.79 0.71
CA SER A 221 -17.90 -6.31 -0.65
C SER A 221 -16.43 -5.97 -0.91
N LEU A 222 -15.76 -5.28 0.03
CA LEU A 222 -14.34 -4.95 -0.06
C LEU A 222 -13.46 -6.21 0.02
N LEU A 223 -13.64 -7.02 1.06
CA LEU A 223 -12.72 -8.13 1.40
C LEU A 223 -12.89 -9.36 0.48
N CYS A 224 -14.02 -9.49 -0.22
CA CYS A 224 -14.18 -10.45 -1.30
C CYS A 224 -13.54 -9.99 -2.62
N ALA A 225 -13.26 -8.70 -2.79
CA ALA A 225 -12.67 -8.13 -4.00
C ALA A 225 -11.17 -7.87 -3.86
N VAL A 226 -10.72 -7.45 -2.67
CA VAL A 226 -9.34 -7.02 -2.41
C VAL A 226 -8.70 -7.87 -1.32
N GLY A 227 -7.39 -8.07 -1.41
CA GLY A 227 -6.59 -8.79 -0.42
C GLY A 227 -6.47 -10.29 -0.68
N PRO A 228 -5.74 -11.02 0.18
CA PRO A 228 -5.38 -12.41 -0.06
C PRO A 228 -6.57 -13.38 -0.15
N ALA A 229 -7.64 -13.15 0.60
CA ALA A 229 -8.85 -13.98 0.55
C ALA A 229 -9.53 -13.94 -0.82
N SER A 230 -9.50 -12.78 -1.51
CA SER A 230 -10.08 -12.62 -2.84
C SER A 230 -9.41 -13.53 -3.88
N LEU A 231 -8.14 -13.85 -3.72
CA LEU A 231 -7.41 -14.74 -4.62
C LEU A 231 -7.96 -16.17 -4.52
N ILE A 232 -8.21 -16.65 -3.29
CA ILE A 232 -8.83 -17.95 -3.08
C ILE A 232 -10.23 -18.00 -3.72
N LEU A 233 -11.03 -16.95 -3.51
CA LEU A 233 -12.39 -16.90 -4.05
C LEU A 233 -12.44 -16.93 -5.58
N ARG A 234 -11.41 -16.47 -6.29
CA ARG A 234 -11.35 -16.48 -7.76
C ARG A 234 -11.26 -17.89 -8.33
N ASP A 235 -10.59 -18.79 -7.61
CA ASP A 235 -10.29 -20.14 -8.07
C ASP A 235 -11.39 -21.15 -7.69
N LEU A 236 -12.40 -20.72 -6.92
CA LEU A 236 -13.50 -21.58 -6.46
C LEU A 236 -14.69 -21.60 -7.44
N GLY A 237 -15.26 -22.78 -7.62
CA GLY A 237 -16.56 -22.94 -8.27
C GLY A 237 -17.70 -22.30 -7.47
N GLU A 238 -18.84 -22.07 -8.08
CA GLU A 238 -19.96 -21.30 -7.51
C GLU A 238 -20.39 -21.80 -6.13
N HIS A 239 -20.57 -23.14 -5.99
CA HIS A 239 -21.00 -23.76 -4.73
C HIS A 239 -19.97 -23.54 -3.59
N ASP A 240 -18.69 -23.82 -3.86
CA ASP A 240 -17.63 -23.69 -2.87
C ASP A 240 -17.37 -22.23 -2.52
N ARG A 241 -17.50 -21.34 -3.52
CA ARG A 241 -17.43 -19.89 -3.33
C ARG A 241 -18.52 -19.40 -2.38
N ALA A 242 -19.77 -19.86 -2.53
CA ALA A 242 -20.86 -19.48 -1.63
C ALA A 242 -20.57 -19.89 -0.18
N GLN A 243 -20.05 -21.10 0.03
CA GLN A 243 -19.65 -21.57 1.35
C GLN A 243 -18.47 -20.77 1.92
N ALA A 244 -17.46 -20.46 1.11
CA ALA A 244 -16.33 -19.63 1.50
C ALA A 244 -16.78 -18.24 1.94
N VAL A 245 -17.67 -17.60 1.19
CA VAL A 245 -18.24 -16.27 1.52
C VAL A 245 -19.01 -16.32 2.84
N GLN A 246 -19.77 -17.39 3.11
CA GLN A 246 -20.46 -17.56 4.41
C GLN A 246 -19.47 -17.66 5.58
N ARG A 247 -18.37 -18.42 5.42
CA ARG A 247 -17.32 -18.50 6.46
C ARG A 247 -16.63 -17.16 6.68
N MET A 248 -16.32 -16.43 5.59
CA MET A 248 -15.77 -15.07 5.69
C MET A 248 -16.72 -14.12 6.41
N ARG A 249 -18.03 -14.16 6.09
CA ARG A 249 -19.04 -13.34 6.75
C ARG A 249 -19.07 -13.58 8.27
N ALA A 250 -19.04 -14.84 8.70
CA ALA A 250 -19.01 -15.18 10.12
C ALA A 250 -17.76 -14.62 10.83
N GLU A 251 -16.62 -14.53 10.13
CA GLU A 251 -15.42 -13.90 10.68
C GLU A 251 -15.55 -12.37 10.71
N VAL A 252 -16.08 -11.76 9.66
CA VAL A 252 -16.34 -10.31 9.58
C VAL A 252 -17.28 -9.85 10.69
N GLU A 253 -18.36 -10.60 10.96
CA GLU A 253 -19.34 -10.28 12.01
C GLU A 253 -18.72 -10.25 13.42
N ARG A 254 -17.68 -11.05 13.70
CA ARG A 254 -16.95 -11.02 14.98
C ARG A 254 -16.17 -9.71 15.18
N HIS A 255 -15.88 -8.98 14.11
CA HIS A 255 -15.17 -7.69 14.13
C HIS A 255 -16.12 -6.49 14.02
N TYR A 256 -17.42 -6.71 14.04
CA TYR A 256 -18.42 -5.63 14.07
C TYR A 256 -18.67 -5.16 15.50
N ASN A 257 -18.51 -3.84 15.73
CA ASN A 257 -18.64 -3.22 17.06
C ASN A 257 -19.95 -2.45 17.27
N GLY A 258 -20.93 -2.59 16.36
CA GLY A 258 -22.19 -1.84 16.37
C GLY A 258 -22.20 -0.62 15.45
N ALA A 259 -21.05 -0.17 14.96
CA ALA A 259 -20.90 0.94 14.02
C ALA A 259 -20.00 0.58 12.85
N ASP A 260 -18.85 -0.03 13.11
CA ASP A 260 -17.83 -0.37 12.13
C ASP A 260 -17.50 -1.85 12.17
N VAL A 261 -17.05 -2.37 11.03
CA VAL A 261 -16.25 -3.59 10.96
C VAL A 261 -14.78 -3.18 10.93
N ALA A 262 -14.08 -3.43 12.04
CA ALA A 262 -12.68 -3.03 12.21
C ALA A 262 -11.83 -4.19 12.73
N PHE A 263 -10.77 -4.50 12.00
CA PHE A 263 -9.79 -5.50 12.39
C PHE A 263 -8.58 -4.82 13.03
N PRO A 264 -7.91 -5.46 14.00
CA PRO A 264 -6.55 -5.04 14.32
C PRO A 264 -5.65 -5.23 13.11
N GLY A 265 -4.70 -4.34 12.94
CA GLY A 265 -3.66 -4.41 11.92
C GLY A 265 -2.31 -4.06 12.50
N ALA A 266 -1.26 -4.57 11.91
CA ALA A 266 0.12 -4.26 12.22
C ALA A 266 0.87 -3.85 10.97
N ALA A 267 1.54 -2.72 11.03
CA ALA A 267 2.34 -2.17 9.97
C ALA A 267 3.63 -1.55 10.52
N CYS A 268 4.57 -1.28 9.64
CA CYS A 268 5.76 -0.54 9.99
C CYS A 268 6.06 0.56 8.98
N LEU A 269 6.74 1.59 9.44
CA LEU A 269 7.46 2.53 8.61
C LEU A 269 8.93 2.11 8.51
N TRP A 270 9.45 2.21 7.32
CA TRP A 270 10.88 2.22 7.05
C TRP A 270 11.32 3.60 6.65
N SER A 271 12.43 4.04 7.21
CA SER A 271 13.14 5.25 6.78
C SER A 271 14.58 4.93 6.49
N ALA A 272 15.13 5.51 5.41
CA ALA A 272 16.54 5.39 5.04
C ALA A 272 16.99 6.65 4.32
N ARG A 273 18.31 6.76 4.03
CA ARG A 273 18.88 7.90 3.31
C ARG A 273 19.77 7.45 2.15
N ALA A 274 19.75 8.26 1.10
CA ALA A 274 20.60 8.07 -0.07
C ALA A 274 22.05 8.47 0.19
#